data_98795f90496b3af8ec65ef5204bb5d7d
#
_entry.id   98795f90496b3af8ec65ef5204bb5d7d
#
_cell.length_a   1.000
_cell.length_b   1.000
_cell.length_c   1.000
_cell.angle_alpha   90.00
_cell.angle_beta   90.00
_cell.angle_gamma   90.00
#
_symmetry.space_group_name_H-M   'P 1'
#
loop_
_entity.id
_entity.type
_entity.pdbx_description
1 polymer ?
#
loop_
_entity_poly.entity_id
_entity_poly.type
_entity_poly.pdbx_seq_one_letter_code
_entity_poly.pdbx_strand_id
1 'polypeptide(L)'
;RSNDGKVFYLGNPYEIYWNDVEDDRGFHFFDTETYELESINNPHRMYYNVYYEDTPHQTFNATELKGKIVKVIVKKKSKPKLFEKFIDKIHSSNVEELKIVENFDYNNGWLHGDDDVDVSEENTLSILNTYIDESEDALDKSRAKDMFKILYAQASEVE
;
A
#
# COMPACT_ATOMS: atom_id res chain seq x y z
N ARG A 1 -0.76 16.13 15.77
CA ARG A 1 -0.66 17.29 16.67
C ARG A 1 -1.73 18.30 16.28
N SER A 2 -2.49 18.81 17.24
CA SER A 2 -3.44 19.90 16.95
C SER A 2 -2.69 21.19 16.56
N ASN A 3 -3.36 22.10 15.83
CA ASN A 3 -2.74 23.35 15.36
C ASN A 3 -2.27 24.25 16.53
N ASP A 4 -2.88 24.15 17.69
CA ASP A 4 -2.50 24.88 18.92
C ASP A 4 -1.47 24.11 19.78
N GLY A 5 -1.07 22.92 19.35
CA GLY A 5 -0.07 22.09 20.02
C GLY A 5 -0.48 21.48 21.35
N LYS A 6 -1.75 21.62 21.75
CA LYS A 6 -2.24 21.15 23.06
C LYS A 6 -2.69 19.70 23.07
N VAL A 7 -3.04 19.16 21.90
CA VAL A 7 -3.47 17.77 21.75
C VAL A 7 -2.44 17.01 20.93
N PHE A 8 -1.98 15.89 21.47
CA PHE A 8 -1.05 14.98 20.83
C PHE A 8 -1.73 13.64 20.60
N TYR A 9 -1.81 13.21 19.34
CA TYR A 9 -2.25 11.87 19.02
C TYR A 9 -1.01 10.97 18.98
N LEU A 10 -0.94 9.99 19.87
CA LEU A 10 0.27 9.18 20.09
C LEU A 10 0.45 8.08 19.03
N GLY A 11 -0.64 7.72 18.33
CA GLY A 11 -0.59 6.65 17.34
C GLY A 11 -0.55 5.24 17.96
N ASN A 12 -0.19 4.27 17.15
CA ASN A 12 -0.08 2.87 17.53
C ASN A 12 1.36 2.50 17.89
N PRO A 13 1.60 1.55 18.83
CA PRO A 13 2.94 1.14 19.20
C PRO A 13 3.63 0.24 18.17
N TYR A 14 2.89 -0.28 17.19
CA TYR A 14 3.37 -1.16 16.11
C TYR A 14 2.53 -0.98 14.86
N GLU A 15 2.99 -1.51 13.74
CA GLU A 15 2.28 -1.51 12.46
C GLU A 15 1.05 -2.43 12.53
N ILE A 16 -0.12 -1.94 12.08
CA ILE A 16 -1.37 -2.69 12.07
C ILE A 16 -1.81 -2.98 10.62
N TYR A 17 -1.53 -2.03 9.72
CA TYR A 17 -1.96 -2.08 8.32
C TYR A 17 -0.81 -1.75 7.37
N TRP A 18 -1.01 -2.03 6.09
CA TRP A 18 -0.08 -1.69 5.02
C TRP A 18 0.22 -0.18 4.91
N ASN A 19 -0.71 0.66 5.34
CA ASN A 19 -0.50 2.12 5.38
C ASN A 19 0.51 2.55 6.46
N ASP A 20 0.82 1.67 7.39
CA ASP A 20 1.79 1.94 8.47
C ASP A 20 3.23 1.62 8.05
N VAL A 21 3.42 1.06 6.86
CA VAL A 21 4.76 0.76 6.33
C VAL A 21 5.55 2.06 6.20
N GLU A 22 6.77 2.07 6.76
CA GLU A 22 7.66 3.22 6.81
C GLU A 22 7.26 4.33 7.80
N ASP A 23 6.10 4.24 8.45
CA ASP A 23 5.74 5.15 9.52
C ASP A 23 6.48 4.82 10.81
N ASP A 24 6.86 5.84 11.55
CA ASP A 24 7.42 5.69 12.88
C ASP A 24 6.34 5.29 13.87
N ARG A 25 6.40 4.04 14.32
CA ARG A 25 5.51 3.47 15.33
C ARG A 25 6.28 3.23 16.62
N GLY A 26 5.62 3.40 17.77
CA GLY A 26 6.30 3.23 19.05
C GLY A 26 5.46 3.67 20.22
N PHE A 27 6.13 4.01 21.31
CA PHE A 27 5.50 4.52 22.51
C PHE A 27 6.17 5.83 22.94
N HIS A 28 5.58 6.47 23.93
CA HIS A 28 6.03 7.77 24.38
C HIS A 28 6.29 7.77 25.88
N PHE A 29 7.34 8.45 26.29
CA PHE A 29 7.51 8.89 27.69
C PHE A 29 6.98 10.31 27.83
N PHE A 30 6.19 10.52 28.85
CA PHE A 30 5.72 11.85 29.22
C PHE A 30 6.27 12.21 30.58
N ASP A 31 7.06 13.26 30.64
CA ASP A 31 7.58 13.82 31.89
C ASP A 31 6.52 14.76 32.50
N THR A 32 6.05 14.44 33.70
CA THR A 32 5.00 15.21 34.37
C THR A 32 5.49 16.48 35.05
N GLU A 33 6.82 16.63 35.21
CA GLU A 33 7.43 17.82 35.81
C GLU A 33 7.77 18.85 34.72
N THR A 34 8.38 18.40 33.61
CA THR A 34 8.79 19.26 32.51
C THR A 34 7.73 19.39 31.42
N TYR A 35 6.71 18.52 31.42
CA TYR A 35 5.68 18.37 30.39
C TYR A 35 6.25 18.03 28.99
N GLU A 36 7.42 17.41 28.96
CA GLU A 36 8.03 16.96 27.74
C GLU A 36 7.52 15.59 27.32
N LEU A 37 7.38 15.39 26.01
CA LEU A 37 6.98 14.13 25.39
C LEU A 37 8.11 13.61 24.52
N GLU A 38 8.68 12.46 24.89
CA GLU A 38 9.72 11.76 24.14
C GLU A 38 9.13 10.57 23.41
N SER A 39 9.37 10.47 22.09
CA SER A 39 8.92 9.34 21.26
C SER A 39 10.02 8.28 21.17
N ILE A 40 9.69 7.05 21.48
CA ILE A 40 10.57 5.88 21.37
C ILE A 40 10.07 5.00 20.24
N ASN A 41 10.79 4.94 19.15
CA ASN A 41 10.40 4.17 17.97
C ASN A 41 10.55 2.67 18.22
N ASN A 42 9.56 1.90 17.73
CA ASN A 42 9.61 0.45 17.73
C ASN A 42 10.54 -0.04 16.61
N PRO A 43 11.65 -0.73 16.91
CA PRO A 43 12.55 -1.23 15.89
C PRO A 43 12.00 -2.48 15.16
N HIS A 44 10.92 -3.07 15.67
CA HIS A 44 10.34 -4.32 15.12
C HIS A 44 9.29 -4.01 14.07
N ARG A 45 9.69 -3.99 12.81
CA ARG A 45 8.80 -3.87 11.66
C ARG A 45 8.11 -5.20 11.38
N MET A 46 6.82 -5.14 11.02
CA MET A 46 6.01 -6.31 10.64
C MET A 46 5.78 -6.38 9.13
N TYR A 47 5.56 -5.25 8.49
CA TYR A 47 5.25 -5.14 7.07
C TYR A 47 6.45 -4.66 6.27
N TYR A 48 6.68 -5.28 5.11
CA TYR A 48 7.80 -4.95 4.23
C TYR A 48 7.35 -4.85 2.77
N ASN A 49 7.63 -3.72 2.13
CA ASN A 49 7.52 -3.57 0.68
C ASN A 49 8.87 -3.92 0.04
N VAL A 50 8.83 -4.81 -0.93
CA VAL A 50 9.99 -5.20 -1.72
C VAL A 50 9.72 -4.83 -3.17
N TYR A 51 10.45 -3.85 -3.69
CA TYR A 51 10.34 -3.40 -5.08
C TYR A 51 11.26 -4.26 -5.95
N TYR A 52 10.67 -5.11 -6.80
CA TYR A 52 11.40 -6.12 -7.56
C TYR A 52 12.50 -5.52 -8.45
N GLU A 53 12.22 -4.41 -9.15
CA GLU A 53 13.17 -3.76 -10.06
C GLU A 53 14.31 -3.06 -9.35
N ASP A 54 14.05 -2.53 -8.16
CA ASP A 54 15.00 -1.74 -7.38
C ASP A 54 15.85 -2.62 -6.44
N THR A 55 15.45 -3.89 -6.29
CA THR A 55 16.14 -4.83 -5.39
C THR A 55 17.26 -5.56 -6.14
N PRO A 56 18.51 -5.50 -5.66
CA PRO A 56 19.61 -6.21 -6.29
C PRO A 56 19.51 -7.72 -6.01
N HIS A 57 18.97 -8.48 -6.95
CA HIS A 57 18.61 -9.90 -6.80
C HIS A 57 19.75 -10.81 -6.33
N GLN A 58 20.99 -10.48 -6.68
CA GLN A 58 22.18 -11.29 -6.33
C GLN A 58 22.55 -11.14 -4.86
N THR A 59 22.48 -9.92 -4.31
CA THR A 59 22.89 -9.58 -2.95
C THR A 59 21.73 -9.51 -1.97
N PHE A 60 20.49 -9.58 -2.46
CA PHE A 60 19.30 -9.52 -1.64
C PHE A 60 19.28 -10.61 -0.57
N ASN A 61 19.21 -10.21 0.70
CA ASN A 61 19.16 -11.12 1.83
C ASN A 61 17.71 -11.33 2.30
N ALA A 62 17.08 -12.39 1.84
CA ALA A 62 15.70 -12.70 2.21
C ALA A 62 15.55 -13.18 3.67
N THR A 63 16.63 -13.54 4.38
CA THR A 63 16.53 -14.02 5.77
C THR A 63 16.04 -12.95 6.74
N GLU A 64 16.21 -11.68 6.42
CA GLU A 64 15.68 -10.55 7.19
C GLU A 64 14.16 -10.44 7.15
N LEU A 65 13.53 -11.10 6.16
CA LEU A 65 12.09 -11.13 6.00
C LEU A 65 11.39 -12.25 6.79
N LYS A 66 12.16 -13.07 7.52
CA LYS A 66 11.59 -14.18 8.30
C LYS A 66 10.52 -13.69 9.29
N GLY A 67 9.33 -14.31 9.24
CA GLY A 67 8.21 -13.96 10.11
C GLY A 67 7.60 -12.57 9.83
N LYS A 68 7.87 -12.01 8.64
CA LYS A 68 7.32 -10.73 8.21
C LYS A 68 6.19 -10.91 7.20
N ILE A 69 5.34 -9.92 7.10
CA ILE A 69 4.30 -9.80 6.08
C ILE A 69 4.92 -8.99 4.93
N VAL A 70 5.09 -9.63 3.77
CA VAL A 70 5.88 -9.09 2.67
C VAL A 70 5.00 -8.83 1.45
N LYS A 71 5.11 -7.63 0.89
CA LYS A 71 4.50 -7.26 -0.39
C LYS A 71 5.59 -7.06 -1.43
N VAL A 72 5.60 -7.88 -2.47
CA VAL A 72 6.49 -7.69 -3.63
C VAL A 72 5.75 -6.89 -4.69
N ILE A 73 6.26 -5.71 -4.98
CA ILE A 73 5.71 -4.79 -5.97
C ILE A 73 6.52 -4.94 -7.26
N VAL A 74 5.85 -5.28 -8.35
CA VAL A 74 6.45 -5.56 -9.65
C VAL A 74 5.89 -4.61 -10.69
N LYS A 75 6.73 -3.79 -11.30
CA LYS A 75 6.35 -2.90 -12.41
C LYS A 75 6.47 -3.62 -13.75
N LYS A 76 7.53 -4.43 -13.93
CA LYS A 76 7.81 -5.12 -15.18
C LYS A 76 8.49 -6.47 -14.96
N LYS A 77 7.92 -7.54 -15.49
CA LYS A 77 8.53 -8.88 -15.52
C LYS A 77 9.39 -9.08 -16.76
N SER A 78 10.58 -8.47 -16.79
CA SER A 78 11.46 -8.60 -17.96
C SER A 78 12.03 -10.01 -18.15
N LYS A 79 12.18 -10.79 -17.08
CA LYS A 79 12.77 -12.13 -17.09
C LYS A 79 11.98 -13.06 -16.15
N PRO A 80 10.94 -13.77 -16.63
CA PRO A 80 10.07 -14.60 -15.79
C PRO A 80 10.81 -15.59 -14.92
N LYS A 81 11.80 -16.31 -15.43
CA LYS A 81 12.60 -17.28 -14.67
C LYS A 81 13.42 -16.66 -13.53
N LEU A 82 13.84 -15.41 -13.66
CA LEU A 82 14.54 -14.72 -12.57
C LEU A 82 13.55 -14.23 -11.51
N PHE A 83 12.38 -13.82 -11.95
CA PHE A 83 11.30 -13.46 -11.03
C PHE A 83 10.86 -14.65 -10.19
N GLU A 84 10.59 -15.80 -10.81
CA GLU A 84 10.25 -17.04 -10.08
C GLU A 84 11.30 -17.37 -9.01
N LYS A 85 12.59 -17.38 -9.39
CA LYS A 85 13.67 -17.62 -8.42
C LYS A 85 13.73 -16.59 -7.28
N PHE A 86 13.40 -15.35 -7.58
CA PHE A 86 13.35 -14.29 -6.57
C PHE A 86 12.21 -14.53 -5.59
N ILE A 87 11.03 -14.87 -6.08
CA ILE A 87 9.86 -15.21 -5.26
C ILE A 87 10.13 -16.47 -4.43
N ASP A 88 10.70 -17.52 -5.03
CA ASP A 88 11.09 -18.75 -4.32
C ASP A 88 12.06 -18.46 -3.17
N LYS A 89 13.01 -17.53 -3.38
CA LYS A 89 13.96 -17.13 -2.35
C LYS A 89 13.27 -16.45 -1.16
N ILE A 90 12.30 -15.58 -1.43
CA ILE A 90 11.51 -14.93 -0.37
C ILE A 90 10.64 -15.96 0.35
N HIS A 91 9.95 -16.81 -0.39
CA HIS A 91 9.10 -17.86 0.18
C HIS A 91 9.88 -18.82 1.08
N SER A 92 11.10 -19.19 0.66
CA SER A 92 11.99 -20.08 1.41
C SER A 92 12.55 -19.44 2.68
N SER A 93 12.42 -18.12 2.87
CA SER A 93 12.85 -17.41 4.09
C SER A 93 11.87 -17.51 5.26
N ASN A 94 10.77 -18.27 5.11
CA ASN A 94 9.71 -18.40 6.10
C ASN A 94 9.09 -17.05 6.48
N VAL A 95 8.67 -16.29 5.47
CA VAL A 95 7.79 -15.12 5.65
C VAL A 95 6.45 -15.58 6.19
N GLU A 96 5.77 -14.76 6.98
CA GLU A 96 4.43 -15.06 7.49
C GLU A 96 3.40 -14.99 6.36
N GLU A 97 3.49 -13.98 5.53
CA GLU A 97 2.63 -13.78 4.37
C GLU A 97 3.43 -13.18 3.22
N LEU A 98 3.14 -13.61 1.99
CA LEU A 98 3.73 -13.07 0.78
C LEU A 98 2.62 -12.65 -0.19
N LYS A 99 2.50 -11.35 -0.42
CA LYS A 99 1.60 -10.77 -1.42
C LYS A 99 2.42 -10.25 -2.61
N ILE A 100 2.01 -10.59 -3.83
CA ILE A 100 2.63 -10.09 -5.07
C ILE A 100 1.65 -9.13 -5.72
N VAL A 101 2.08 -7.89 -5.93
CA VAL A 101 1.29 -6.85 -6.59
C VAL A 101 2.00 -6.47 -7.88
N GLU A 102 1.31 -6.68 -8.99
CA GLU A 102 1.78 -6.29 -10.32
C GLU A 102 1.14 -4.95 -10.68
N ASN A 103 1.94 -3.89 -10.63
CA ASN A 103 1.51 -2.61 -11.20
C ASN A 103 1.63 -2.71 -12.71
N PHE A 104 0.53 -3.00 -13.38
CA PHE A 104 0.45 -2.81 -14.81
C PHE A 104 0.44 -1.32 -15.09
N ASP A 105 1.43 -0.84 -15.86
CA ASP A 105 1.44 0.51 -16.38
C ASP A 105 0.08 0.81 -17.01
N TYR A 106 -0.51 1.94 -16.62
CA TYR A 106 -1.83 2.46 -17.01
C TYR A 106 -2.10 2.56 -18.51
N ASN A 107 -1.09 2.33 -19.36
CA ASN A 107 -1.18 2.52 -20.80
C ASN A 107 -1.60 1.30 -21.62
N ASN A 108 -1.73 0.11 -21.02
CA ASN A 108 -2.19 -1.07 -21.75
C ASN A 108 -3.29 -1.79 -20.96
N GLY A 109 -4.48 -1.50 -21.34
CA GLY A 109 -5.76 -1.91 -20.83
C GLY A 109 -5.92 -3.35 -20.35
N TRP A 110 -6.89 -3.44 -19.41
CA TRP A 110 -7.82 -4.52 -19.14
C TRP A 110 -7.35 -5.72 -18.29
N LEU A 111 -7.76 -5.63 -17.04
CA LEU A 111 -8.49 -6.63 -16.23
C LEU A 111 -8.33 -8.12 -16.59
N HIS A 112 -7.83 -8.89 -15.62
CA HIS A 112 -8.57 -10.04 -15.08
C HIS A 112 -7.80 -10.65 -13.92
N GLY A 113 -8.50 -10.95 -12.84
CA GLY A 113 -8.03 -11.84 -11.78
C GLY A 113 -8.48 -11.42 -10.41
N ASP A 114 -9.51 -12.05 -10.04
CA ASP A 114 -10.14 -12.36 -8.77
C ASP A 114 -9.25 -12.19 -7.52
N ASP A 115 -9.90 -11.72 -6.47
CA ASP A 115 -9.53 -11.71 -5.07
C ASP A 115 -8.64 -10.56 -4.54
N ASP A 116 -9.26 -9.86 -3.61
CA ASP A 116 -8.79 -8.73 -2.79
C ASP A 116 -8.68 -7.40 -3.53
N VAL A 117 -9.79 -6.70 -3.50
CA VAL A 117 -9.92 -5.29 -3.91
C VAL A 117 -9.03 -4.45 -3.01
N ASP A 118 -7.79 -4.25 -3.44
CA ASP A 118 -6.97 -3.15 -2.94
C ASP A 118 -7.70 -1.86 -3.34
N VAL A 119 -8.31 -1.17 -2.37
CA VAL A 119 -9.03 0.08 -2.59
C VAL A 119 -7.99 1.18 -2.78
N SER A 120 -7.16 1.04 -3.83
CA SER A 120 -6.34 2.12 -4.35
C SER A 120 -7.24 3.10 -5.11
N GLU A 121 -6.84 4.34 -5.21
CA GLU A 121 -7.57 5.40 -5.92
C GLU A 121 -8.02 4.97 -7.33
N GLU A 122 -7.22 4.18 -8.01
CA GLU A 122 -7.46 3.63 -9.35
C GLU A 122 -8.61 2.62 -9.40
N ASN A 123 -8.80 1.88 -8.32
CA ASN A 123 -9.86 0.90 -8.23
C ASN A 123 -11.23 1.58 -8.01
N THR A 124 -11.27 2.71 -7.33
CA THR A 124 -12.51 3.46 -7.08
C THR A 124 -13.17 3.93 -8.38
N LEU A 125 -12.40 4.51 -9.30
CA LEU A 125 -12.91 4.92 -10.61
C LEU A 125 -13.34 3.73 -11.46
N SER A 126 -12.64 2.60 -11.39
CA SER A 126 -13.00 1.37 -12.08
C SER A 126 -14.31 0.81 -11.56
N ILE A 127 -14.48 0.72 -10.26
CA ILE A 127 -15.71 0.27 -9.59
C ILE A 127 -16.89 1.16 -9.97
N LEU A 128 -16.70 2.48 -9.93
CA LEU A 128 -17.72 3.45 -10.32
C LEU A 128 -18.11 3.31 -11.80
N ASN A 129 -17.13 3.11 -12.68
CA ASN A 129 -17.40 2.91 -14.10
C ASN A 129 -18.17 1.62 -14.36
N THR A 130 -17.83 0.53 -13.68
CA THR A 130 -18.55 -0.75 -13.76
C THR A 130 -20.00 -0.59 -13.26
N TYR A 131 -20.19 0.06 -12.13
CA TYR A 131 -21.51 0.33 -11.58
C TYR A 131 -22.40 1.14 -12.55
N ILE A 132 -21.83 2.17 -13.20
CA ILE A 132 -22.55 2.96 -14.21
C ILE A 132 -22.91 2.09 -15.42
N ASP A 133 -22.01 1.18 -15.84
CA ASP A 133 -22.26 0.29 -16.98
C ASP A 133 -23.37 -0.72 -16.70
N GLU A 134 -23.45 -1.22 -15.47
CA GLU A 134 -24.43 -2.20 -15.03
C GLU A 134 -25.78 -1.56 -14.65
N SER A 135 -25.83 -0.24 -14.41
CA SER A 135 -27.08 0.42 -14.06
C SER A 135 -28.10 0.37 -15.23
N GLU A 136 -29.34 -0.02 -14.92
CA GLU A 136 -30.44 -0.09 -15.87
C GLU A 136 -31.11 1.29 -16.11
N ASP A 137 -30.65 2.33 -15.41
CA ASP A 137 -31.22 3.66 -15.50
C ASP A 137 -30.92 4.31 -16.86
N ALA A 138 -31.91 5.11 -17.37
CA ALA A 138 -31.82 5.86 -18.64
C ALA A 138 -30.81 7.05 -18.55
N LEU A 139 -29.72 6.90 -17.83
CA LEU A 139 -28.65 7.87 -17.69
C LEU A 139 -27.72 7.85 -18.91
N ASP A 140 -27.31 9.04 -19.35
CA ASP A 140 -26.18 9.15 -20.27
C ASP A 140 -24.91 8.68 -19.58
N LYS A 141 -24.61 7.38 -19.76
CA LYS A 141 -23.47 6.69 -19.10
C LYS A 141 -22.15 7.37 -19.41
N SER A 142 -21.96 7.89 -20.61
CA SER A 142 -20.73 8.59 -20.99
C SER A 142 -20.56 9.87 -20.17
N ARG A 143 -21.60 10.67 -20.09
CA ARG A 143 -21.61 11.92 -19.33
C ARG A 143 -21.45 11.69 -17.82
N ALA A 144 -22.06 10.62 -17.31
CA ALA A 144 -21.90 10.24 -15.90
C ALA A 144 -20.45 9.86 -15.56
N LYS A 145 -19.80 9.05 -16.40
CA LYS A 145 -18.39 8.68 -16.23
C LYS A 145 -17.47 9.90 -16.27
N ASP A 146 -17.66 10.80 -17.21
CA ASP A 146 -16.86 12.03 -17.31
C ASP A 146 -17.03 12.93 -16.08
N MET A 147 -18.25 13.04 -15.57
CA MET A 147 -18.52 13.82 -14.36
C MET A 147 -17.88 13.21 -13.12
N PHE A 148 -17.96 11.90 -12.95
CA PHE A 148 -17.27 11.22 -11.84
C PHE A 148 -15.76 11.37 -11.92
N LYS A 149 -15.18 11.28 -13.10
CA LYS A 149 -13.74 11.48 -13.31
C LYS A 149 -13.29 12.89 -12.90
N ILE A 150 -14.08 13.92 -13.23
CA ILE A 150 -13.80 15.31 -12.86
C ILE A 150 -13.93 15.48 -11.33
N LEU A 151 -15.00 14.96 -10.72
CA LEU A 151 -15.21 15.08 -9.29
C LEU A 151 -14.13 14.33 -8.49
N TYR A 152 -13.70 13.18 -8.97
CA TYR A 152 -12.64 12.40 -8.35
C TYR A 152 -11.29 13.16 -8.39
N ALA A 153 -10.94 13.72 -9.55
CA ALA A 153 -9.74 14.55 -9.69
C ALA A 153 -9.77 15.77 -8.75
N GLN A 154 -10.92 16.45 -8.65
CA GLN A 154 -11.08 17.58 -7.73
C GLN A 154 -10.97 17.17 -6.25
N ALA A 155 -11.47 16.00 -5.88
CA ALA A 155 -11.36 15.50 -4.51
C ALA A 155 -9.91 15.12 -4.16
N SER A 156 -9.15 14.56 -5.10
CA SER A 156 -7.74 14.20 -4.92
C SER A 156 -6.78 15.41 -4.86
N GLU A 157 -7.22 16.59 -5.33
CA GLU A 157 -6.42 17.83 -5.23
C GLU A 157 -6.57 18.55 -3.87
N VAL A 158 -7.47 18.09 -3.01
CA VAL A 158 -7.80 18.75 -1.72
C VAL A 158 -7.05 18.12 -0.54
N GLU A 159 -6.30 17.05 -0.70
CA GLU A 159 -5.37 16.48 0.27
C GLU A 159 -3.98 17.07 0.09
#